data_109441c9ab9b67f5c797f57fff4bdd53
#
_entry.id   109441c9ab9b67f5c797f57fff4bdd53
#
_cell.length_a   1.000
_cell.length_b   1.000
_cell.length_c   1.000
_cell.angle_alpha   90.00
_cell.angle_beta   90.00
_cell.angle_gamma   90.00
#
_symmetry.space_group_name_H-M   'P 1'
#
loop_
_entity.id
_entity.type
_entity.pdbx_description
1 polymer ?
#
loop_
_entity_poly.entity_id
_entity_poly.type
_entity_poly.pdbx_seq_one_letter_code
_entity_poly.pdbx_strand_id
1 'polypeptide(L)'
;MGTILLPRPTLMTALDTAPPADVLQAIVHADPAPYYAELAARRPFFFDAALGWWVAASAEAVDAVLGSTACRVRPPEEPVPKAVAATPTGAFFGRLVRQIDGPDHSTRKAKVMAALGRLDVSALAGHAQRHARTALPDAASLDAALDTDAHFRVPLATIAQTLLGDHADTPACQADTAAYLAALGPGASAAAVALADAAVDRLQRRFAASPLTGGSDDGDAEIANLAALLAQTYDACAGLLGNCIVALSRQAGLATRLRVQPHAIEPFVREVLRRDAPVQNTRRFVAHDVGLLGQSLRAGDKILVLLAAANVDRTANPDPLRLDIDRAEPRLWTFGGGVHRCPADALATTIARETVLHLLSLPDVDRWLAGLGEVAYRPSPNARIPSFQA
;
A
#
# COMPACT_ATOMS: atom_id res chain seq x y z
N MET A 1 -13.38 13.03 23.03
CA MET A 1 -12.57 12.06 22.27
C MET A 1 -11.96 12.83 21.11
N GLY A 2 -10.65 13.18 21.23
CA GLY A 2 -10.02 14.10 20.31
C GLY A 2 -9.70 13.44 18.97
N THR A 3 -10.30 13.97 17.92
CA THR A 3 -9.88 13.73 16.55
C THR A 3 -8.47 14.30 16.41
N ILE A 4 -7.47 13.45 16.17
CA ILE A 4 -6.12 13.91 15.85
C ILE A 4 -6.23 14.52 14.44
N LEU A 5 -6.43 15.84 14.38
CA LEU A 5 -6.17 16.63 13.19
C LEU A 5 -4.67 16.59 12.96
N LEU A 6 -4.25 15.89 11.91
CA LEU A 6 -2.88 16.01 11.43
C LEU A 6 -2.69 17.47 10.98
N PRO A 7 -1.66 18.18 11.48
CA PRO A 7 -1.35 19.52 10.98
C PRO A 7 -1.13 19.44 9.47
N ARG A 8 -1.59 20.45 8.72
CA ARG A 8 -1.28 20.57 7.29
C ARG A 8 0.25 20.62 7.16
N PRO A 9 0.88 19.68 6.44
CA PRO A 9 2.32 19.74 6.27
C PRO A 9 2.66 20.97 5.42
N THR A 10 3.56 21.77 5.94
CA THR A 10 4.28 22.77 5.15
C THR A 10 5.11 22.02 4.12
N LEU A 11 5.03 22.39 2.86
CA LEU A 11 5.94 21.90 1.81
C LEU A 11 7.38 22.16 2.30
N MET A 12 8.09 21.10 2.63
CA MET A 12 9.48 21.19 3.06
C MET A 12 10.34 21.34 1.81
N THR A 13 10.88 22.52 1.61
CA THR A 13 11.91 22.85 0.62
C THR A 13 13.26 22.81 1.35
N ALA A 14 14.12 21.93 0.95
CA ALA A 14 15.52 21.64 1.27
C ALA A 14 15.66 20.26 1.92
N LEU A 15 16.76 19.56 1.62
CA LEU A 15 17.16 18.32 2.29
C LEU A 15 17.09 18.52 3.81
N ASP A 16 16.01 18.09 4.42
CA ASP A 16 15.97 17.98 5.87
C ASP A 16 16.82 16.76 6.24
N THR A 17 18.06 16.98 6.55
CA THR A 17 19.00 15.94 7.03
C THR A 17 18.71 15.56 8.47
N ALA A 18 17.83 16.28 9.15
CA ALA A 18 17.38 15.95 10.50
C ALA A 18 16.52 14.67 10.46
N PRO A 19 16.62 13.81 11.47
CA PRO A 19 15.76 12.63 11.53
C PRO A 19 14.29 13.04 11.64
N PRO A 20 13.34 12.19 11.19
CA PRO A 20 11.91 12.42 11.41
C PRO A 20 11.59 12.73 12.87
N ALA A 21 10.74 13.71 13.14
CA ALA A 21 10.35 14.09 14.50
C ALA A 21 9.61 12.97 15.26
N ASP A 22 8.84 12.16 14.53
CA ASP A 22 8.10 11.03 15.06
C ASP A 22 7.83 9.99 13.98
N VAL A 23 7.20 8.87 14.35
CA VAL A 23 6.89 7.74 13.46
C VAL A 23 5.86 8.08 12.38
N LEU A 24 5.05 9.11 12.55
CA LEU A 24 4.07 9.54 11.54
C LEU A 24 4.71 10.50 10.54
N GLN A 25 5.60 11.39 10.98
CA GLN A 25 6.36 12.28 10.11
C GLN A 25 7.37 11.48 9.25
N ALA A 26 7.82 10.33 9.71
CA ALA A 26 8.71 9.47 8.95
C ALA A 26 8.13 9.08 7.58
N ILE A 27 6.81 8.98 7.43
CA ILE A 27 6.15 8.57 6.17
C ILE A 27 6.45 9.53 5.03
N VAL A 28 6.49 10.83 5.32
CA VAL A 28 6.73 11.90 4.33
C VAL A 28 8.17 12.40 4.30
N HIS A 29 9.03 11.88 5.15
CA HIS A 29 10.44 12.27 5.21
C HIS A 29 11.20 11.82 3.94
N ALA A 30 12.21 12.58 3.50
CA ALA A 30 12.99 12.29 2.31
C ALA A 30 13.65 10.89 2.36
N ASP A 31 14.26 10.51 3.49
CA ASP A 31 14.79 9.15 3.73
C ASP A 31 14.50 8.70 5.17
N PRO A 32 13.42 7.93 5.43
CA PRO A 32 13.07 7.48 6.76
C PRO A 32 13.82 6.21 7.21
N ALA A 33 14.52 5.51 6.30
CA ALA A 33 15.11 4.21 6.59
C ALA A 33 16.12 4.21 7.75
N PRO A 34 17.03 5.21 7.89
CA PRO A 34 17.93 5.28 9.03
C PRO A 34 17.20 5.41 10.38
N TYR A 35 16.14 6.25 10.42
CA TYR A 35 15.30 6.42 11.60
C TYR A 35 14.59 5.11 11.98
N TYR A 36 14.03 4.41 11.01
CA TYR A 36 13.38 3.12 11.26
C TYR A 36 14.35 2.05 11.72
N ALA A 37 15.57 1.99 11.16
CA ALA A 37 16.59 1.05 11.59
C ALA A 37 17.05 1.32 13.04
N GLU A 38 17.13 2.58 13.43
CA GLU A 38 17.42 2.99 14.80
C GLU A 38 16.29 2.58 15.77
N LEU A 39 15.03 2.79 15.40
CA LEU A 39 13.88 2.33 16.18
C LEU A 39 13.89 0.82 16.36
N ALA A 40 14.06 0.06 15.27
CA ALA A 40 14.10 -1.39 15.32
C ALA A 40 15.20 -1.91 16.28
N ALA A 41 16.38 -1.27 16.27
CA ALA A 41 17.51 -1.67 17.09
C ALA A 41 17.39 -1.28 18.57
N ARG A 42 16.88 -0.09 18.87
CA ARG A 42 16.90 0.47 20.23
C ARG A 42 15.57 0.46 20.95
N ARG A 43 14.47 0.47 20.22
CA ARG A 43 13.11 0.51 20.75
C ARG A 43 12.21 -0.46 20.00
N PRO A 44 12.49 -1.78 20.08
CA PRO A 44 11.82 -2.80 19.27
C PRO A 44 10.31 -2.86 19.49
N PHE A 45 9.86 -2.65 20.74
CA PHE A 45 8.45 -2.59 21.12
C PHE A 45 8.28 -1.63 22.32
N PHE A 46 7.51 -0.56 22.18
CA PHE A 46 7.41 0.47 23.21
C PHE A 46 6.07 1.19 23.20
N PHE A 47 5.71 1.81 24.31
CA PHE A 47 4.60 2.74 24.39
C PHE A 47 5.08 4.14 24.02
N ASP A 48 4.44 4.75 23.02
CA ASP A 48 4.66 6.14 22.64
C ASP A 48 3.65 7.03 23.34
N ALA A 49 4.11 7.80 24.33
CA ALA A 49 3.24 8.63 25.15
C ALA A 49 2.60 9.79 24.37
N ALA A 50 3.24 10.29 23.32
CA ALA A 50 2.71 11.36 22.48
C ALA A 50 1.55 10.87 21.61
N LEU A 51 1.66 9.67 21.08
CA LEU A 51 0.58 9.02 20.33
C LEU A 51 -0.48 8.39 21.24
N GLY A 52 -0.11 7.99 22.46
CA GLY A 52 -0.93 7.16 23.34
C GLY A 52 -1.10 5.72 22.80
N TRP A 53 -0.14 5.20 22.04
CA TRP A 53 -0.19 3.91 21.38
C TRP A 53 1.09 3.11 21.64
N TRP A 54 0.98 1.80 21.58
CA TRP A 54 2.12 0.92 21.45
C TRP A 54 2.68 1.00 20.03
N VAL A 55 3.99 0.82 19.88
CA VAL A 55 4.69 0.82 18.59
C VAL A 55 5.53 -0.47 18.49
N ALA A 56 5.28 -1.26 17.46
CA ALA A 56 6.09 -2.41 17.09
C ALA A 56 7.02 -2.04 15.93
N ALA A 57 8.32 -2.01 16.17
CA ALA A 57 9.32 -1.50 15.23
C ALA A 57 10.32 -2.57 14.74
N SER A 58 10.65 -3.58 15.55
CA SER A 58 11.53 -4.68 15.08
C SER A 58 10.77 -5.74 14.30
N ALA A 59 11.48 -6.55 13.52
CA ALA A 59 10.93 -7.69 12.81
C ALA A 59 10.22 -8.66 13.76
N GLU A 60 10.84 -8.98 14.90
CA GLU A 60 10.26 -9.84 15.93
C GLU A 60 8.95 -9.25 16.50
N ALA A 61 8.96 -7.95 16.81
CA ALA A 61 7.79 -7.30 17.39
C ALA A 61 6.64 -7.23 16.39
N VAL A 62 6.93 -6.95 15.12
CA VAL A 62 5.95 -6.92 14.04
C VAL A 62 5.35 -8.31 13.82
N ASP A 63 6.18 -9.36 13.76
CA ASP A 63 5.70 -10.74 13.62
C ASP A 63 4.83 -11.16 14.82
N ALA A 64 5.24 -10.83 16.05
CA ALA A 64 4.48 -11.15 17.26
C ALA A 64 3.09 -10.49 17.25
N VAL A 65 3.01 -9.19 16.88
CA VAL A 65 1.73 -8.47 16.82
C VAL A 65 0.84 -8.98 15.69
N LEU A 66 1.41 -9.22 14.50
CA LEU A 66 0.65 -9.68 13.33
C LEU A 66 0.18 -11.14 13.47
N GLY A 67 0.89 -11.95 14.24
CA GLY A 67 0.54 -13.33 14.54
C GLY A 67 -0.43 -13.52 15.71
N SER A 68 -0.63 -12.48 16.53
CA SER A 68 -1.46 -12.57 17.73
C SER A 68 -2.95 -12.48 17.44
N THR A 69 -3.72 -13.46 17.91
CA THR A 69 -5.19 -13.46 17.82
C THR A 69 -5.85 -12.41 18.72
N ALA A 70 -5.14 -11.91 19.74
CA ALA A 70 -5.60 -10.80 20.58
C ALA A 70 -5.52 -9.44 19.86
N CYS A 71 -4.72 -9.34 18.79
CA CYS A 71 -4.47 -8.11 18.05
C CYS A 71 -5.36 -8.03 16.79
N ARG A 72 -6.52 -7.42 16.91
CA ARG A 72 -7.54 -7.29 15.85
C ARG A 72 -7.22 -6.18 14.86
N VAL A 73 -7.75 -6.28 13.64
CA VAL A 73 -7.61 -5.25 12.59
C VAL A 73 -8.50 -4.03 12.83
N ARG A 74 -9.60 -4.22 13.60
CA ARG A 74 -10.53 -3.16 13.99
C ARG A 74 -10.82 -3.20 15.48
N PRO A 75 -11.17 -2.05 16.09
CA PRO A 75 -11.69 -2.07 17.45
C PRO A 75 -12.95 -2.94 17.51
N PRO A 76 -13.10 -3.83 18.48
CA PRO A 76 -14.30 -4.65 18.62
C PRO A 76 -15.59 -3.83 18.70
N GLU A 77 -15.54 -2.66 19.35
CA GLU A 77 -16.65 -1.73 19.52
C GLU A 77 -16.91 -0.82 18.30
N GLU A 78 -15.99 -0.79 17.33
CA GLU A 78 -16.11 0.02 16.11
C GLU A 78 -15.61 -0.76 14.89
N PRO A 79 -16.30 -1.86 14.48
CA PRO A 79 -15.90 -2.66 13.33
C PRO A 79 -16.00 -1.88 12.02
N VAL A 80 -16.90 -0.90 11.94
CA VAL A 80 -17.06 0.03 10.81
C VAL A 80 -16.87 1.46 11.31
N PRO A 81 -16.15 2.33 10.57
CA PRO A 81 -16.00 3.73 10.96
C PRO A 81 -17.35 4.42 11.16
N LYS A 82 -17.49 5.17 12.26
CA LYS A 82 -18.78 5.81 12.66
C LYS A 82 -19.37 6.68 11.56
N ALA A 83 -18.54 7.41 10.80
CA ALA A 83 -18.99 8.31 9.74
C ALA A 83 -19.79 7.60 8.63
N VAL A 84 -19.54 6.30 8.41
CA VAL A 84 -20.17 5.50 7.36
C VAL A 84 -20.97 4.30 7.89
N ALA A 85 -21.06 4.11 9.20
CA ALA A 85 -21.59 2.89 9.81
C ALA A 85 -23.04 2.54 9.36
N ALA A 86 -23.89 3.54 9.14
CA ALA A 86 -25.29 3.35 8.73
C ALA A 86 -25.53 3.62 7.24
N THR A 87 -24.50 3.49 6.40
CA THR A 87 -24.58 3.82 4.97
C THR A 87 -24.21 2.60 4.10
N PRO A 88 -24.55 2.61 2.79
CA PRO A 88 -24.07 1.60 1.83
C PRO A 88 -22.55 1.44 1.84
N THR A 89 -21.80 2.53 1.96
CA THR A 89 -20.34 2.52 2.10
C THR A 89 -19.90 1.75 3.34
N GLY A 90 -20.58 1.93 4.47
CA GLY A 90 -20.29 1.18 5.69
C GLY A 90 -20.63 -0.31 5.58
N ALA A 91 -21.74 -0.65 4.95
CA ALA A 91 -22.11 -2.03 4.65
C ALA A 91 -21.07 -2.72 3.75
N PHE A 92 -20.60 -2.04 2.70
CA PHE A 92 -19.52 -2.50 1.85
C PHE A 92 -18.22 -2.71 2.67
N PHE A 93 -17.81 -1.72 3.46
CA PHE A 93 -16.60 -1.78 4.30
C PHE A 93 -16.63 -2.97 5.26
N GLY A 94 -17.76 -3.24 5.92
CA GLY A 94 -17.91 -4.33 6.87
C GLY A 94 -17.84 -5.74 6.26
N ARG A 95 -17.96 -5.86 4.93
CA ARG A 95 -17.79 -7.12 4.19
C ARG A 95 -16.34 -7.42 3.83
N LEU A 96 -15.44 -6.44 3.95
CA LEU A 96 -14.06 -6.57 3.47
C LEU A 96 -13.23 -7.47 4.37
N VAL A 97 -12.62 -8.49 3.80
CA VAL A 97 -11.76 -9.45 4.49
C VAL A 97 -10.63 -8.79 5.28
N ARG A 98 -10.11 -7.66 4.82
CA ARG A 98 -9.06 -6.92 5.54
C ARG A 98 -9.53 -6.19 6.80
N GLN A 99 -10.85 -6.09 7.02
CA GLN A 99 -11.46 -5.34 8.11
C GLN A 99 -12.15 -6.22 9.16
N ILE A 100 -12.13 -7.53 8.98
CA ILE A 100 -12.76 -8.49 9.87
C ILE A 100 -11.74 -9.51 10.39
N ASP A 101 -12.04 -10.13 11.52
CA ASP A 101 -11.22 -11.16 12.15
C ASP A 101 -12.08 -12.42 12.43
N GLY A 102 -11.43 -13.51 12.82
CA GLY A 102 -12.09 -14.73 13.25
C GLY A 102 -12.51 -15.65 12.09
N PRO A 103 -13.49 -16.55 12.30
CA PRO A 103 -13.89 -17.57 11.32
C PRO A 103 -14.37 -17.00 9.98
N ASP A 104 -15.15 -15.90 10.02
CA ASP A 104 -15.63 -15.22 8.81
C ASP A 104 -14.49 -14.69 7.95
N HIS A 105 -13.43 -14.18 8.58
CA HIS A 105 -12.21 -13.78 7.87
C HIS A 105 -11.63 -14.94 7.08
N SER A 106 -11.43 -16.09 7.74
CA SER A 106 -10.80 -17.27 7.11
C SER A 106 -11.61 -17.76 5.91
N THR A 107 -12.95 -17.83 6.05
CA THR A 107 -13.86 -18.24 4.97
C THR A 107 -13.81 -17.29 3.79
N ARG A 108 -13.93 -15.96 4.04
CA ARG A 108 -13.89 -14.96 2.98
C ARG A 108 -12.51 -14.84 2.34
N LYS A 109 -11.42 -14.97 3.15
CA LYS A 109 -10.04 -14.96 2.65
C LYS A 109 -9.81 -16.11 1.67
N ALA A 110 -10.30 -17.33 1.98
CA ALA A 110 -10.17 -18.48 1.09
C ALA A 110 -10.87 -18.23 -0.26
N LYS A 111 -12.05 -17.59 -0.28
CA LYS A 111 -12.75 -17.22 -1.51
C LYS A 111 -11.97 -16.20 -2.34
N VAL A 112 -11.44 -15.15 -1.70
CA VAL A 112 -10.57 -14.16 -2.36
C VAL A 112 -9.34 -14.83 -2.98
N MET A 113 -8.67 -15.69 -2.22
CA MET A 113 -7.50 -16.44 -2.71
C MET A 113 -7.85 -17.34 -3.90
N ALA A 114 -8.99 -18.02 -3.85
CA ALA A 114 -9.48 -18.85 -4.95
C ALA A 114 -9.78 -18.03 -6.20
N ALA A 115 -10.40 -16.85 -6.05
CA ALA A 115 -10.65 -15.93 -7.16
C ALA A 115 -9.33 -15.44 -7.78
N LEU A 116 -8.38 -14.99 -6.96
CA LEU A 116 -7.07 -14.53 -7.43
C LEU A 116 -6.25 -15.67 -8.08
N GLY A 117 -6.41 -16.91 -7.60
CA GLY A 117 -5.76 -18.09 -8.18
C GLY A 117 -6.24 -18.45 -9.58
N ARG A 118 -7.40 -17.91 -10.02
CA ARG A 118 -7.93 -18.08 -11.40
C ARG A 118 -7.38 -17.03 -12.38
N LEU A 119 -6.67 -16.02 -11.89
CA LEU A 119 -6.13 -14.97 -12.74
C LEU A 119 -4.98 -15.48 -13.62
N ASP A 120 -5.02 -15.14 -14.90
CA ASP A 120 -3.90 -15.35 -15.80
C ASP A 120 -2.84 -14.25 -15.58
N VAL A 121 -1.70 -14.66 -15.01
CA VAL A 121 -0.56 -13.76 -14.74
C VAL A 121 0.00 -13.16 -16.04
N SER A 122 -0.05 -13.91 -17.16
CA SER A 122 0.41 -13.41 -18.46
C SER A 122 -0.51 -12.33 -19.00
N ALA A 123 -1.83 -12.49 -18.83
CA ALA A 123 -2.80 -11.46 -19.18
C ALA A 123 -2.61 -10.20 -18.32
N LEU A 124 -2.40 -10.36 -16.99
CA LEU A 124 -2.07 -9.25 -16.09
C LEU A 124 -0.84 -8.47 -16.57
N ALA A 125 0.26 -9.17 -16.90
CA ALA A 125 1.49 -8.56 -17.42
C ALA A 125 1.21 -7.78 -18.72
N GLY A 126 0.46 -8.36 -19.64
CA GLY A 126 0.03 -7.71 -20.89
C GLY A 126 -0.84 -6.47 -20.65
N HIS A 127 -1.75 -6.51 -19.65
CA HIS A 127 -2.53 -5.33 -19.24
C HIS A 127 -1.62 -4.23 -18.69
N ALA A 128 -0.72 -4.56 -17.77
CA ALA A 128 0.23 -3.61 -17.20
C ALA A 128 1.08 -2.91 -18.26
N GLN A 129 1.63 -3.67 -19.20
CA GLN A 129 2.40 -3.13 -20.33
C GLN A 129 1.57 -2.18 -21.22
N ARG A 130 0.32 -2.53 -21.54
CA ARG A 130 -0.54 -1.66 -22.35
C ARG A 130 -0.85 -0.35 -21.63
N HIS A 131 -1.24 -0.43 -20.35
CA HIS A 131 -1.55 0.77 -19.58
C HIS A 131 -0.31 1.63 -19.31
N ALA A 132 0.86 1.01 -19.09
CA ALA A 132 2.12 1.73 -18.99
C ALA A 132 2.46 2.49 -20.29
N ARG A 133 2.37 1.83 -21.45
CA ARG A 133 2.59 2.49 -22.76
C ARG A 133 1.65 3.66 -23.02
N THR A 134 0.39 3.53 -22.63
CA THR A 134 -0.60 4.61 -22.80
C THR A 134 -0.35 5.78 -21.85
N ALA A 135 0.00 5.49 -20.60
CA ALA A 135 0.17 6.51 -19.56
C ALA A 135 1.55 7.18 -19.57
N LEU A 136 2.57 6.51 -20.08
CA LEU A 136 3.98 6.93 -20.14
C LEU A 136 4.50 6.75 -21.58
N PRO A 137 4.02 7.52 -22.55
CA PRO A 137 4.29 7.24 -23.97
C PRO A 137 5.75 7.50 -24.40
N ASP A 138 6.40 8.49 -23.82
CA ASP A 138 7.78 8.87 -24.11
C ASP A 138 8.43 9.61 -22.94
N ALA A 139 9.75 9.75 -22.94
CA ALA A 139 10.49 10.42 -21.87
C ALA A 139 10.22 11.92 -21.77
N ALA A 140 9.88 12.58 -22.88
CA ALA A 140 9.62 14.03 -22.90
C ALA A 140 8.31 14.39 -22.19
N SER A 141 7.36 13.46 -22.13
CA SER A 141 6.05 13.64 -21.47
C SER A 141 5.98 13.07 -20.06
N LEU A 142 7.07 12.49 -19.51
CA LEU A 142 7.05 11.84 -18.20
C LEU A 142 6.65 12.79 -17.07
N ASP A 143 7.15 14.03 -17.05
CA ASP A 143 6.79 15.01 -16.03
C ASP A 143 5.28 15.27 -16.07
N ALA A 144 4.72 15.61 -17.21
CA ALA A 144 3.29 15.83 -17.38
C ALA A 144 2.44 14.57 -17.07
N ALA A 145 2.95 13.37 -17.41
CA ALA A 145 2.28 12.12 -17.10
C ALA A 145 2.22 11.85 -15.60
N LEU A 146 3.30 12.11 -14.87
CA LEU A 146 3.39 11.93 -13.43
C LEU A 146 2.64 13.04 -12.67
N ASP A 147 2.63 14.28 -13.16
CA ASP A 147 1.78 15.36 -12.65
C ASP A 147 0.31 15.01 -12.72
N THR A 148 -0.10 14.26 -13.74
CA THR A 148 -1.46 13.74 -13.90
C THR A 148 -1.65 12.35 -13.29
N ASP A 149 -0.85 11.99 -12.31
CA ASP A 149 -0.99 10.77 -11.51
C ASP A 149 -0.91 9.44 -12.30
N ALA A 150 -0.05 9.37 -13.34
CA ALA A 150 0.16 8.14 -14.10
C ALA A 150 0.52 6.94 -13.21
N HIS A 151 1.28 7.16 -12.14
CA HIS A 151 1.66 6.13 -11.16
C HIS A 151 0.48 5.58 -10.34
N PHE A 152 -0.66 6.30 -10.26
CA PHE A 152 -1.93 5.79 -9.75
C PHE A 152 -2.75 5.11 -10.84
N ARG A 153 -2.79 5.72 -12.05
CA ARG A 153 -3.65 5.25 -13.13
C ARG A 153 -3.23 3.90 -13.68
N VAL A 154 -1.93 3.67 -13.88
CA VAL A 154 -1.43 2.40 -14.45
C VAL A 154 -1.82 1.19 -13.58
N PRO A 155 -1.54 1.14 -12.27
CA PRO A 155 -1.91 -0.02 -11.45
C PRO A 155 -3.42 -0.21 -11.39
N LEU A 156 -4.18 0.85 -11.21
CA LEU A 156 -5.62 0.75 -11.04
C LEU A 156 -6.31 0.29 -12.33
N ALA A 157 -5.92 0.84 -13.49
CA ALA A 157 -6.42 0.41 -14.78
C ALA A 157 -6.07 -1.05 -15.08
N THR A 158 -4.84 -1.47 -14.71
CA THR A 158 -4.40 -2.86 -14.86
C THR A 158 -5.26 -3.81 -14.04
N ILE A 159 -5.49 -3.51 -12.77
CA ILE A 159 -6.34 -4.35 -11.91
C ILE A 159 -7.79 -4.34 -12.39
N ALA A 160 -8.35 -3.17 -12.72
CA ALA A 160 -9.71 -3.09 -13.23
C ALA A 160 -9.90 -3.97 -14.48
N GLN A 161 -9.01 -3.87 -15.47
CA GLN A 161 -9.09 -4.69 -16.68
C GLN A 161 -8.85 -6.16 -16.40
N THR A 162 -7.95 -6.52 -15.49
CA THR A 162 -7.68 -7.92 -15.13
C THR A 162 -8.90 -8.57 -14.45
N LEU A 163 -9.63 -7.82 -13.62
CA LEU A 163 -10.77 -8.33 -12.87
C LEU A 163 -12.10 -8.28 -13.65
N LEU A 164 -12.25 -7.34 -14.58
CA LEU A 164 -13.49 -7.09 -15.30
C LEU A 164 -13.41 -7.44 -16.80
N GLY A 165 -12.21 -7.76 -17.31
CA GLY A 165 -12.02 -8.04 -18.74
C GLY A 165 -12.31 -6.83 -19.61
N ASP A 166 -12.92 -7.07 -20.78
CA ASP A 166 -13.25 -6.02 -21.77
C ASP A 166 -14.36 -5.06 -21.29
N HIS A 167 -15.04 -5.38 -20.20
CA HIS A 167 -16.07 -4.54 -19.59
C HIS A 167 -15.52 -3.49 -18.63
N ALA A 168 -14.19 -3.40 -18.50
CA ALA A 168 -13.53 -2.47 -17.59
C ALA A 168 -13.61 -1.02 -18.11
N ASP A 169 -14.51 -0.23 -17.53
CA ASP A 169 -14.46 1.23 -17.62
C ASP A 169 -13.45 1.75 -16.60
N THR A 170 -12.16 1.80 -17.00
CA THR A 170 -11.06 2.14 -16.07
C THR A 170 -11.14 3.56 -15.52
N PRO A 171 -11.51 4.60 -16.27
CA PRO A 171 -11.74 5.94 -15.73
C PRO A 171 -12.84 5.98 -14.67
N ALA A 172 -13.96 5.31 -14.93
CA ALA A 172 -15.06 5.26 -13.96
C ALA A 172 -14.68 4.45 -12.71
N CYS A 173 -13.97 3.32 -12.84
CA CYS A 173 -13.41 2.59 -11.70
C CYS A 173 -12.48 3.45 -10.85
N GLN A 174 -11.64 4.28 -11.48
CA GLN A 174 -10.74 5.20 -10.79
C GLN A 174 -11.54 6.26 -10.01
N ALA A 175 -12.51 6.92 -10.65
CA ALA A 175 -13.33 7.95 -10.02
C ALA A 175 -14.14 7.39 -8.84
N ASP A 176 -14.74 6.21 -9.00
CA ASP A 176 -15.51 5.55 -7.95
C ASP A 176 -14.63 5.11 -6.78
N THR A 177 -13.43 4.60 -7.07
CA THR A 177 -12.45 4.23 -6.04
C THR A 177 -11.99 5.45 -5.24
N ALA A 178 -11.68 6.56 -5.90
CA ALA A 178 -11.30 7.80 -5.24
C ALA A 178 -12.42 8.35 -4.34
N ALA A 179 -13.68 8.32 -4.81
CA ALA A 179 -14.84 8.74 -4.03
C ALA A 179 -15.04 7.87 -2.78
N TYR A 180 -14.90 6.55 -2.91
CA TYR A 180 -14.95 5.62 -1.77
C TYR A 180 -13.87 5.93 -0.72
N LEU A 181 -12.62 6.11 -1.16
CA LEU A 181 -11.50 6.39 -0.24
C LEU A 181 -11.65 7.74 0.46
N ALA A 182 -12.17 8.77 -0.22
CA ALA A 182 -12.40 10.09 0.35
C ALA A 182 -13.37 10.06 1.54
N ALA A 183 -14.39 9.18 1.51
CA ALA A 183 -15.35 9.03 2.60
C ALA A 183 -14.78 8.30 3.84
N LEU A 184 -13.67 7.59 3.70
CA LEU A 184 -13.00 6.90 4.81
C LEU A 184 -11.98 7.80 5.52
N GLY A 185 -11.69 8.96 4.97
CA GLY A 185 -10.76 9.94 5.54
C GLY A 185 -11.30 10.58 6.82
N PRO A 186 -10.42 11.04 7.73
CA PRO A 186 -10.82 11.78 8.91
C PRO A 186 -11.60 13.05 8.52
N GLY A 187 -12.78 13.25 9.14
CA GLY A 187 -13.60 14.44 8.90
C GLY A 187 -14.33 14.45 7.54
N ALA A 188 -14.53 13.30 6.91
CA ALA A 188 -15.31 13.20 5.67
C ALA A 188 -16.68 13.87 5.84
N SER A 189 -17.05 14.74 4.89
CA SER A 189 -18.33 15.44 4.88
C SER A 189 -19.48 14.50 4.48
N ALA A 190 -20.70 14.87 4.86
CA ALA A 190 -21.90 14.13 4.42
C ALA A 190 -21.99 14.04 2.89
N ALA A 191 -21.56 15.07 2.16
CA ALA A 191 -21.49 15.07 0.70
C ALA A 191 -20.49 14.02 0.18
N ALA A 192 -19.30 13.91 0.80
CA ALA A 192 -18.32 12.89 0.44
C ALA A 192 -18.85 11.48 0.69
N VAL A 193 -19.57 11.27 1.80
CA VAL A 193 -20.21 9.97 2.09
C VAL A 193 -21.28 9.64 1.05
N ALA A 194 -22.15 10.59 0.70
CA ALA A 194 -23.18 10.37 -0.33
C ALA A 194 -22.58 10.04 -1.73
N LEU A 195 -21.46 10.69 -2.10
CA LEU A 195 -20.73 10.35 -3.32
C LEU A 195 -20.15 8.94 -3.26
N ALA A 196 -19.60 8.54 -2.11
CA ALA A 196 -19.05 7.21 -1.89
C ALA A 196 -20.15 6.13 -1.95
N ASP A 197 -21.33 6.39 -1.38
CA ASP A 197 -22.47 5.46 -1.43
C ASP A 197 -22.86 5.17 -2.90
N ALA A 198 -22.98 6.22 -3.72
CA ALA A 198 -23.24 6.05 -5.14
C ALA A 198 -22.09 5.35 -5.90
N ALA A 199 -20.83 5.62 -5.51
CA ALA A 199 -19.66 4.98 -6.10
C ALA A 199 -19.59 3.49 -5.77
N VAL A 200 -19.80 3.13 -4.50
CA VAL A 200 -19.85 1.74 -4.05
C VAL A 200 -20.91 0.94 -4.77
N ASP A 201 -22.12 1.52 -4.93
CA ASP A 201 -23.21 0.88 -5.68
C ASP A 201 -22.83 0.62 -7.17
N ARG A 202 -22.17 1.59 -7.83
CA ARG A 202 -21.64 1.39 -9.19
C ARG A 202 -20.55 0.32 -9.25
N LEU A 203 -19.61 0.33 -8.31
CA LEU A 203 -18.56 -0.69 -8.21
C LEU A 203 -19.15 -2.08 -8.03
N GLN A 204 -20.09 -2.25 -7.09
CA GLN A 204 -20.74 -3.54 -6.87
C GLN A 204 -21.47 -4.05 -8.13
N ARG A 205 -22.22 -3.20 -8.86
CA ARG A 205 -22.85 -3.60 -10.13
C ARG A 205 -21.83 -4.04 -11.18
N ARG A 206 -20.72 -3.32 -11.35
CA ARG A 206 -19.67 -3.70 -12.30
C ARG A 206 -19.05 -5.04 -11.92
N PHE A 207 -18.70 -5.22 -10.64
CA PHE A 207 -18.06 -6.43 -10.18
C PHE A 207 -19.00 -7.64 -10.07
N ALA A 208 -20.31 -7.43 -9.99
CA ALA A 208 -21.28 -8.51 -10.13
C ALA A 208 -21.23 -9.20 -11.52
N ALA A 209 -20.78 -8.46 -12.56
CA ALA A 209 -20.57 -9.00 -13.90
C ALA A 209 -19.14 -9.55 -14.12
N SER A 210 -18.28 -9.54 -13.11
CA SER A 210 -16.91 -10.06 -13.23
C SER A 210 -16.89 -11.57 -13.51
N PRO A 211 -16.03 -12.05 -14.41
CA PRO A 211 -15.89 -13.51 -14.63
C PRO A 211 -15.31 -14.24 -13.41
N LEU A 212 -14.82 -13.50 -12.42
CA LEU A 212 -14.30 -14.04 -11.17
C LEU A 212 -15.35 -14.17 -10.07
N THR A 213 -16.52 -13.54 -10.22
CA THR A 213 -17.68 -13.74 -9.33
C THR A 213 -18.48 -14.95 -9.77
N GLY A 214 -19.00 -15.68 -8.82
CA GLY A 214 -19.92 -16.77 -9.10
C GLY A 214 -19.68 -18.01 -8.24
N GLY A 215 -20.77 -18.51 -7.69
CA GLY A 215 -20.82 -19.79 -6.97
C GLY A 215 -20.69 -19.73 -5.47
N SER A 216 -20.84 -18.54 -4.86
CA SER A 216 -20.79 -18.43 -3.41
C SER A 216 -22.14 -18.01 -2.83
N ASP A 217 -22.55 -18.65 -1.72
CA ASP A 217 -23.76 -18.28 -0.95
C ASP A 217 -23.65 -16.85 -0.34
N ASP A 218 -22.45 -16.25 -0.32
CA ASP A 218 -22.18 -14.87 0.14
C ASP A 218 -21.67 -14.02 -1.05
N GLY A 219 -22.45 -13.97 -2.13
CA GLY A 219 -22.10 -13.26 -3.38
C GLY A 219 -21.78 -11.78 -3.17
N ASP A 220 -22.51 -11.11 -2.27
CA ASP A 220 -22.28 -9.69 -1.94
C ASP A 220 -20.88 -9.46 -1.32
N ALA A 221 -20.43 -10.37 -0.45
CA ALA A 221 -19.09 -10.22 0.14
C ALA A 221 -17.99 -10.56 -0.88
N GLU A 222 -18.20 -11.52 -1.78
CA GLU A 222 -17.26 -11.82 -2.87
C GLU A 222 -17.10 -10.60 -3.79
N ILE A 223 -18.22 -10.03 -4.26
CA ILE A 223 -18.25 -8.82 -5.09
C ILE A 223 -17.52 -7.66 -4.36
N ALA A 224 -17.85 -7.41 -3.09
CA ALA A 224 -17.24 -6.34 -2.32
C ALA A 224 -15.73 -6.51 -2.19
N ASN A 225 -15.24 -7.70 -1.94
CA ASN A 225 -13.81 -7.96 -1.80
C ASN A 225 -13.05 -7.85 -3.12
N LEU A 226 -13.62 -8.27 -4.25
CA LEU A 226 -13.02 -8.07 -5.57
C LEU A 226 -12.99 -6.58 -5.94
N ALA A 227 -14.08 -5.86 -5.74
CA ALA A 227 -14.14 -4.41 -5.97
C ALA A 227 -13.15 -3.65 -5.07
N ALA A 228 -12.99 -4.06 -3.82
CA ALA A 228 -12.06 -3.44 -2.89
C ALA A 228 -10.59 -3.62 -3.26
N LEU A 229 -10.23 -4.56 -4.15
CA LEU A 229 -8.86 -4.65 -4.67
C LEU A 229 -8.44 -3.36 -5.37
N LEU A 230 -9.36 -2.65 -6.02
CA LEU A 230 -9.08 -1.32 -6.59
C LEU A 230 -8.63 -0.33 -5.51
N ALA A 231 -9.38 -0.22 -4.42
CA ALA A 231 -9.06 0.68 -3.32
C ALA A 231 -7.76 0.28 -2.58
N GLN A 232 -7.49 -1.02 -2.47
CA GLN A 232 -6.26 -1.52 -1.84
C GLN A 232 -5.03 -1.33 -2.74
N THR A 233 -5.22 -1.29 -4.05
CA THR A 233 -4.17 -1.03 -5.04
C THR A 233 -3.83 0.46 -5.13
N TYR A 234 -4.79 1.34 -4.89
CA TYR A 234 -4.71 2.77 -5.21
C TYR A 234 -3.44 3.42 -4.65
N ASP A 235 -3.31 3.54 -3.33
CA ASP A 235 -2.14 4.18 -2.70
C ASP A 235 -0.89 3.26 -2.70
N ALA A 236 -1.09 1.97 -2.45
CA ALA A 236 0.02 1.04 -2.27
C ALA A 236 0.84 0.84 -3.55
N CYS A 237 0.18 0.65 -4.69
CA CYS A 237 0.88 0.47 -5.95
C CYS A 237 1.39 1.79 -6.54
N ALA A 238 0.67 2.90 -6.32
CA ALA A 238 1.18 4.22 -6.67
C ALA A 238 2.47 4.54 -5.91
N GLY A 239 2.49 4.26 -4.61
CA GLY A 239 3.71 4.36 -3.80
C GLY A 239 4.82 3.46 -4.31
N LEU A 240 4.52 2.21 -4.68
CA LEU A 240 5.53 1.28 -5.21
C LEU A 240 6.14 1.79 -6.51
N LEU A 241 5.32 2.18 -7.49
CA LEU A 241 5.82 2.69 -8.76
C LEU A 241 6.61 3.98 -8.59
N GLY A 242 6.09 4.91 -7.79
CA GLY A 242 6.79 6.15 -7.50
C GLY A 242 8.13 5.91 -6.80
N ASN A 243 8.19 5.02 -5.81
CA ASN A 243 9.43 4.66 -5.12
C ASN A 243 10.41 3.94 -6.04
N CYS A 244 9.96 3.12 -7.02
CA CYS A 244 10.84 2.57 -8.05
C CYS A 244 11.48 3.68 -8.90
N ILE A 245 10.71 4.67 -9.33
CA ILE A 245 11.23 5.82 -10.10
C ILE A 245 12.26 6.59 -9.28
N VAL A 246 11.95 6.92 -8.03
CA VAL A 246 12.88 7.62 -7.12
C VAL A 246 14.15 6.80 -6.89
N ALA A 247 14.05 5.49 -6.70
CA ALA A 247 15.22 4.63 -6.53
C ALA A 247 16.12 4.60 -7.78
N LEU A 248 15.51 4.55 -8.97
CA LEU A 248 16.24 4.61 -10.24
C LEU A 248 16.96 5.95 -10.42
N SER A 249 16.36 7.07 -10.03
CA SER A 249 16.98 8.39 -10.15
C SER A 249 18.15 8.61 -9.18
N ARG A 250 18.08 8.02 -7.99
CA ARG A 250 19.10 8.18 -6.94
C ARG A 250 20.32 7.28 -7.11
N GLN A 251 20.21 6.21 -7.87
CA GLN A 251 21.30 5.23 -7.99
C GLN A 251 21.89 5.22 -9.41
N ALA A 252 23.01 5.93 -9.59
CA ALA A 252 23.70 6.02 -10.86
C ALA A 252 24.03 4.63 -11.43
N GLY A 253 23.76 4.43 -12.73
CA GLY A 253 24.02 3.17 -13.44
C GLY A 253 23.00 2.06 -13.20
N LEU A 254 22.08 2.18 -12.25
CA LEU A 254 21.09 1.15 -11.97
C LEU A 254 20.13 0.96 -13.15
N ALA A 255 19.61 2.02 -13.74
CA ALA A 255 18.73 1.96 -14.91
C ALA A 255 19.43 1.25 -16.09
N THR A 256 20.69 1.59 -16.37
CA THR A 256 21.51 0.93 -17.40
C THR A 256 21.71 -0.57 -17.11
N ARG A 257 22.02 -0.92 -15.85
CA ARG A 257 22.15 -2.32 -15.44
C ARG A 257 20.85 -3.12 -15.67
N LEU A 258 19.72 -2.58 -15.23
CA LEU A 258 18.41 -3.25 -15.37
C LEU A 258 17.98 -3.38 -16.83
N ARG A 259 18.37 -2.45 -17.70
CA ARG A 259 18.11 -2.52 -19.14
C ARG A 259 18.91 -3.66 -19.81
N VAL A 260 20.16 -3.85 -19.39
CA VAL A 260 21.01 -4.94 -19.88
C VAL A 260 20.61 -6.30 -19.26
N GLN A 261 20.06 -6.27 -18.04
CA GLN A 261 19.66 -7.46 -17.29
C GLN A 261 18.17 -7.37 -16.88
N PRO A 262 17.21 -7.54 -17.80
CA PRO A 262 15.77 -7.38 -17.49
C PRO A 262 15.27 -8.34 -16.40
N HIS A 263 15.88 -9.50 -16.23
CA HIS A 263 15.56 -10.44 -15.15
C HIS A 263 15.85 -9.88 -13.75
N ALA A 264 16.70 -8.85 -13.62
CA ALA A 264 17.00 -8.18 -12.37
C ALA A 264 15.93 -7.13 -11.98
N ILE A 265 14.94 -6.83 -12.83
CA ILE A 265 13.87 -5.86 -12.51
C ILE A 265 12.98 -6.37 -11.36
N GLU A 266 12.67 -7.66 -11.33
CA GLU A 266 11.87 -8.21 -10.22
C GLU A 266 12.63 -8.18 -8.88
N PRO A 267 13.90 -8.61 -8.77
CA PRO A 267 14.74 -8.35 -7.61
C PRO A 267 14.81 -6.87 -7.20
N PHE A 268 14.94 -5.96 -8.17
CA PHE A 268 14.89 -4.52 -7.91
C PHE A 268 13.57 -4.08 -7.27
N VAL A 269 12.43 -4.46 -7.83
CA VAL A 269 11.10 -4.14 -7.27
C VAL A 269 10.97 -4.70 -5.86
N ARG A 270 11.44 -5.92 -5.61
CA ARG A 270 11.43 -6.53 -4.27
C ARG A 270 12.31 -5.76 -3.28
N GLU A 271 13.46 -5.27 -3.73
CA GLU A 271 14.35 -4.48 -2.88
C GLU A 271 13.78 -3.07 -2.59
N VAL A 272 13.08 -2.46 -3.54
CA VAL A 272 12.30 -1.24 -3.30
C VAL A 272 11.17 -1.51 -2.30
N LEU A 273 10.42 -2.60 -2.44
CA LEU A 273 9.41 -3.03 -1.45
C LEU A 273 9.99 -3.17 -0.05
N ARG A 274 11.24 -3.60 0.08
CA ARG A 274 11.93 -3.75 1.36
C ARG A 274 12.40 -2.39 1.90
N ARG A 275 13.25 -1.69 1.15
CA ARG A 275 13.96 -0.50 1.66
C ARG A 275 13.10 0.75 1.66
N ASP A 276 12.32 0.95 0.60
CA ASP A 276 11.46 2.11 0.37
C ASP A 276 9.98 1.70 0.32
N ALA A 277 9.57 0.92 1.33
CA ALA A 277 8.26 0.31 1.41
C ALA A 277 7.12 1.30 1.11
N PRO A 278 6.21 1.01 0.15
CA PRO A 278 5.07 1.88 -0.12
C PRO A 278 4.05 1.88 1.02
N VAL A 279 3.90 0.78 1.74
CA VAL A 279 3.07 0.69 2.94
C VAL A 279 3.97 0.67 4.16
N GLN A 280 3.98 1.79 4.90
CA GLN A 280 4.91 2.03 5.99
C GLN A 280 4.46 1.38 7.30
N ASN A 281 3.16 1.36 7.54
CA ASN A 281 2.60 0.85 8.79
C ASN A 281 1.20 0.28 8.61
N THR A 282 0.77 -0.47 9.62
CA THR A 282 -0.62 -0.86 9.83
C THR A 282 -0.98 -0.73 11.30
N ARG A 283 -2.24 -0.96 11.64
CA ARG A 283 -2.76 -0.81 13.01
C ARG A 283 -3.32 -2.11 13.51
N ARG A 284 -3.21 -2.32 14.83
CA ARG A 284 -3.91 -3.39 15.55
C ARG A 284 -4.55 -2.82 16.80
N PHE A 285 -5.60 -3.50 17.23
CA PHE A 285 -6.39 -3.15 18.41
C PHE A 285 -6.45 -4.38 19.31
N VAL A 286 -6.07 -4.20 20.57
CA VAL A 286 -6.05 -5.28 21.55
C VAL A 286 -7.49 -5.59 21.98
N ALA A 287 -7.95 -6.81 21.73
CA ALA A 287 -9.33 -7.21 21.99
C ALA A 287 -9.56 -7.63 23.44
N HIS A 288 -8.55 -8.14 24.14
CA HIS A 288 -8.57 -8.55 25.54
C HIS A 288 -7.15 -8.44 26.11
N ASP A 289 -7.03 -8.36 27.41
CA ASP A 289 -5.74 -8.26 28.09
C ASP A 289 -4.80 -9.38 27.65
N VAL A 290 -3.55 -9.04 27.32
CA VAL A 290 -2.56 -9.98 26.78
C VAL A 290 -1.14 -9.55 27.14
N GLY A 291 -0.30 -10.53 27.49
CA GLY A 291 1.15 -10.36 27.57
C GLY A 291 1.76 -10.51 26.17
N LEU A 292 2.48 -9.50 25.71
CA LEU A 292 3.17 -9.52 24.41
C LEU A 292 4.55 -8.89 24.54
N LEU A 293 5.60 -9.62 24.13
CA LEU A 293 6.98 -9.13 24.16
C LEU A 293 7.42 -8.59 25.55
N GLY A 294 6.99 -9.25 26.61
CA GLY A 294 7.30 -8.85 27.98
C GLY A 294 6.52 -7.65 28.53
N GLN A 295 5.57 -7.12 27.74
CA GLN A 295 4.69 -6.03 28.14
C GLN A 295 3.25 -6.54 28.39
N SER A 296 2.55 -5.89 29.32
CA SER A 296 1.13 -6.16 29.61
C SER A 296 0.26 -5.15 28.86
N LEU A 297 -0.44 -5.60 27.83
CA LEU A 297 -1.36 -4.79 27.05
C LEU A 297 -2.79 -5.02 27.54
N ARG A 298 -3.59 -3.98 27.52
CA ARG A 298 -5.00 -4.01 27.96
C ARG A 298 -5.95 -4.00 26.76
N ALA A 299 -7.13 -4.54 26.96
CA ALA A 299 -8.23 -4.40 26.01
C ALA A 299 -8.47 -2.93 25.66
N GLY A 300 -8.57 -2.63 24.37
CA GLY A 300 -8.69 -1.27 23.83
C GLY A 300 -7.35 -0.59 23.50
N ASP A 301 -6.20 -1.13 23.91
CA ASP A 301 -4.90 -0.61 23.50
C ASP A 301 -4.76 -0.66 21.98
N LYS A 302 -4.04 0.34 21.45
CA LYS A 302 -3.77 0.47 20.02
C LYS A 302 -2.31 0.22 19.77
N ILE A 303 -2.01 -0.47 18.68
CA ILE A 303 -0.63 -0.77 18.28
C ILE A 303 -0.41 -0.24 16.87
N LEU A 304 0.58 0.63 16.70
CA LEU A 304 1.14 1.00 15.40
C LEU A 304 2.21 -0.03 15.03
N VAL A 305 1.99 -0.75 13.95
CA VAL A 305 2.89 -1.80 13.47
C VAL A 305 3.71 -1.23 12.31
N LEU A 306 4.99 -0.93 12.55
CA LEU A 306 5.88 -0.31 11.57
C LEU A 306 6.50 -1.37 10.64
N LEU A 307 5.79 -1.67 9.55
CA LEU A 307 6.22 -2.64 8.54
C LEU A 307 7.55 -2.23 7.89
N ALA A 308 7.70 -0.93 7.61
CA ALA A 308 8.93 -0.39 7.03
C ALA A 308 10.12 -0.51 7.98
N ALA A 309 9.91 -0.37 9.29
CA ALA A 309 10.97 -0.54 10.28
C ALA A 309 11.44 -2.00 10.35
N ALA A 310 10.50 -2.96 10.33
CA ALA A 310 10.83 -4.38 10.27
C ALA A 310 11.63 -4.75 9.00
N ASN A 311 11.31 -4.14 7.86
CA ASN A 311 12.03 -4.33 6.60
C ASN A 311 13.51 -3.89 6.68
N VAL A 312 13.83 -2.90 7.51
CA VAL A 312 15.19 -2.37 7.70
C VAL A 312 15.81 -2.78 9.04
N ASP A 313 15.22 -3.75 9.71
CA ASP A 313 15.81 -4.39 10.88
C ASP A 313 17.03 -5.23 10.46
N ARG A 314 18.21 -4.89 11.01
CA ARG A 314 19.48 -5.58 10.69
C ARG A 314 19.51 -7.04 11.11
N THR A 315 18.70 -7.43 12.08
CA THR A 315 18.60 -8.83 12.51
C THR A 315 17.89 -9.70 11.48
N ALA A 316 17.03 -9.08 10.67
CA ALA A 316 16.27 -9.75 9.62
C ALA A 316 16.88 -9.57 8.22
N ASN A 317 17.44 -8.40 7.96
CA ASN A 317 18.05 -8.04 6.68
C ASN A 317 19.44 -7.41 6.94
N PRO A 318 20.54 -8.15 6.76
CA PRO A 318 21.91 -7.60 6.89
C PRO A 318 22.11 -6.40 5.95
N ASP A 319 22.88 -5.39 6.40
CA ASP A 319 23.08 -4.12 5.68
C ASP A 319 21.76 -3.51 5.14
N PRO A 320 20.80 -3.24 6.04
CA PRO A 320 19.42 -3.00 5.64
C PRO A 320 19.21 -1.66 4.93
N LEU A 321 20.10 -0.69 5.08
CA LEU A 321 19.99 0.64 4.48
C LEU A 321 20.42 0.68 3.01
N ARG A 322 21.24 -0.29 2.59
CA ARG A 322 21.65 -0.42 1.21
C ARG A 322 20.51 -0.98 0.36
N LEU A 323 20.22 -0.34 -0.78
CA LEU A 323 19.37 -0.92 -1.82
C LEU A 323 20.24 -1.89 -2.63
N ASP A 324 20.04 -3.18 -2.43
CA ASP A 324 20.89 -4.25 -2.96
C ASP A 324 20.06 -5.25 -3.76
N ILE A 325 20.05 -5.08 -5.08
CA ILE A 325 19.26 -5.93 -5.99
C ILE A 325 19.80 -7.36 -6.10
N ASP A 326 20.99 -7.62 -5.57
CA ASP A 326 21.60 -8.95 -5.51
C ASP A 326 21.38 -9.64 -4.15
N ARG A 327 20.58 -9.05 -3.28
CA ARG A 327 20.23 -9.63 -1.97
C ARG A 327 19.53 -10.97 -2.17
N ALA A 328 20.14 -12.04 -1.66
CA ALA A 328 19.69 -13.41 -1.92
C ALA A 328 18.26 -13.69 -1.42
N GLU A 329 17.92 -13.28 -0.19
CA GLU A 329 16.63 -13.59 0.44
C GLU A 329 16.11 -12.39 1.25
N PRO A 330 15.57 -11.33 0.59
CA PRO A 330 15.02 -10.20 1.32
C PRO A 330 13.78 -10.60 2.11
N ARG A 331 13.79 -10.36 3.42
CA ARG A 331 12.60 -10.51 4.27
C ARG A 331 11.74 -9.25 4.16
N LEU A 332 10.44 -9.44 3.89
CA LEU A 332 9.50 -8.36 3.58
C LEU A 332 8.27 -8.41 4.49
N TRP A 333 8.00 -7.28 5.15
CA TRP A 333 6.76 -7.05 5.91
C TRP A 333 5.81 -6.07 5.22
N THR A 334 6.20 -5.47 4.10
CA THR A 334 5.37 -4.53 3.31
C THR A 334 4.00 -5.08 2.96
N PHE A 335 3.90 -6.38 2.77
CA PHE A 335 2.63 -7.09 2.53
C PHE A 335 1.95 -7.59 3.81
N GLY A 336 2.41 -7.12 4.99
CA GLY A 336 1.93 -7.58 6.27
C GLY A 336 2.36 -9.02 6.59
N GLY A 337 1.69 -9.63 7.57
CA GLY A 337 1.97 -10.99 8.05
C GLY A 337 0.75 -11.65 8.65
N GLY A 338 0.93 -12.91 9.11
CA GLY A 338 -0.13 -13.68 9.73
C GLY A 338 -1.30 -13.92 8.78
N VAL A 339 -2.48 -14.08 9.35
CA VAL A 339 -3.72 -14.36 8.59
C VAL A 339 -4.13 -13.23 7.65
N HIS A 340 -3.70 -11.98 7.94
CA HIS A 340 -3.98 -10.79 7.15
C HIS A 340 -2.90 -10.45 6.11
N ARG A 341 -1.92 -11.33 5.87
CA ARG A 341 -0.96 -11.12 4.79
C ARG A 341 -1.67 -10.85 3.47
N CYS A 342 -1.17 -9.89 2.70
CA CYS A 342 -1.74 -9.49 1.41
C CYS A 342 -1.84 -10.72 0.47
N PRO A 343 -3.01 -10.99 -0.13
CA PRO A 343 -3.17 -12.09 -1.07
C PRO A 343 -2.75 -11.73 -2.50
N ALA A 344 -2.43 -10.46 -2.76
CA ALA A 344 -2.19 -9.90 -4.09
C ALA A 344 -0.74 -9.39 -4.26
N ASP A 345 0.21 -9.88 -3.49
CA ASP A 345 1.61 -9.47 -3.54
C ASP A 345 2.26 -9.73 -4.92
N ALA A 346 1.96 -10.87 -5.54
CA ALA A 346 2.41 -11.19 -6.89
C ALA A 346 1.84 -10.24 -7.94
N LEU A 347 0.57 -9.82 -7.81
CA LEU A 347 -0.05 -8.86 -8.73
C LEU A 347 0.65 -7.50 -8.66
N ALA A 348 0.86 -6.97 -7.45
CA ALA A 348 1.54 -5.69 -7.25
C ALA A 348 2.97 -5.72 -7.81
N THR A 349 3.71 -6.80 -7.56
CA THR A 349 5.08 -6.98 -8.05
C THR A 349 5.11 -7.06 -9.59
N THR A 350 4.18 -7.81 -10.19
CA THR A 350 4.09 -7.93 -11.67
C THR A 350 3.77 -6.58 -12.31
N ILE A 351 2.80 -5.83 -11.79
CA ILE A 351 2.45 -4.51 -12.31
C ILE A 351 3.65 -3.56 -12.26
N ALA A 352 4.35 -3.52 -11.12
CA ALA A 352 5.53 -2.68 -10.96
C ALA A 352 6.66 -3.10 -11.90
N ARG A 353 6.94 -4.41 -12.01
CA ARG A 353 7.95 -4.96 -12.92
C ARG A 353 7.69 -4.54 -14.37
N GLU A 354 6.48 -4.73 -14.86
CA GLU A 354 6.14 -4.44 -16.26
C GLU A 354 6.15 -2.93 -16.55
N THR A 355 5.74 -2.12 -15.58
CA THR A 355 5.81 -0.67 -15.71
C THR A 355 7.24 -0.16 -15.71
N VAL A 356 8.11 -0.69 -14.84
CA VAL A 356 9.55 -0.36 -14.81
C VAL A 356 10.23 -0.83 -16.09
N LEU A 357 9.91 -2.03 -16.59
CA LEU A 357 10.44 -2.54 -17.86
C LEU A 357 10.09 -1.59 -19.00
N HIS A 358 8.85 -1.14 -19.09
CA HIS A 358 8.43 -0.16 -20.10
C HIS A 358 9.16 1.18 -19.92
N LEU A 359 9.20 1.74 -18.70
CA LEU A 359 9.91 2.99 -18.43
C LEU A 359 11.37 2.94 -18.91
N LEU A 360 12.08 1.86 -18.59
CA LEU A 360 13.47 1.66 -18.99
C LEU A 360 13.66 1.47 -20.50
N SER A 361 12.61 1.15 -21.25
CA SER A 361 12.66 1.04 -22.72
C SER A 361 12.53 2.38 -23.43
N LEU A 362 12.13 3.46 -22.73
CA LEU A 362 11.95 4.77 -23.32
C LEU A 362 13.31 5.40 -23.70
N PRO A 363 13.43 5.96 -24.91
CA PRO A 363 14.60 6.77 -25.27
C PRO A 363 14.78 7.94 -24.29
N ASP A 364 16.02 8.32 -24.00
CA ASP A 364 16.37 9.45 -23.12
C ASP A 364 15.90 9.35 -21.65
N VAL A 365 15.34 8.22 -21.22
CA VAL A 365 14.89 8.03 -19.83
C VAL A 365 16.03 8.22 -18.81
N ASP A 366 17.27 7.86 -19.16
CA ASP A 366 18.42 8.07 -18.26
C ASP A 366 18.68 9.56 -18.00
N ARG A 367 18.50 10.41 -19.05
CA ARG A 367 18.61 11.87 -18.91
C ARG A 367 17.51 12.39 -18.02
N TRP A 368 16.27 11.93 -18.22
CA TRP A 368 15.13 12.32 -17.42
C TRP A 368 15.32 11.90 -15.94
N LEU A 369 15.71 10.66 -15.67
CA LEU A 369 15.99 10.18 -14.31
C LEU A 369 17.09 10.98 -13.62
N ALA A 370 18.16 11.34 -14.35
CA ALA A 370 19.24 12.18 -13.81
C ALA A 370 18.81 13.63 -13.55
N GLY A 371 17.79 14.11 -14.25
CA GLY A 371 17.20 15.43 -14.06
C GLY A 371 16.12 15.49 -12.98
N LEU A 372 15.65 14.33 -12.49
CA LEU A 372 14.65 14.29 -11.44
C LEU A 372 15.24 14.85 -10.13
N GLY A 373 14.75 16.00 -9.70
CA GLY A 373 15.17 16.67 -8.49
C GLY A 373 14.73 15.96 -7.21
N GLU A 374 14.67 16.72 -6.13
CA GLU A 374 14.11 16.24 -4.87
C GLU A 374 12.61 15.98 -5.02
N VAL A 375 12.18 14.83 -4.53
CA VAL A 375 10.79 14.38 -4.61
C VAL A 375 10.18 14.46 -3.22
N ALA A 376 9.13 15.25 -3.08
CA ALA A 376 8.29 15.30 -1.88
C ALA A 376 7.38 14.06 -1.80
N TYR A 377 6.83 13.81 -0.61
CA TYR A 377 5.89 12.71 -0.40
C TYR A 377 4.53 13.22 0.03
N ARG A 378 3.47 12.63 -0.52
CA ARG A 378 2.09 13.01 -0.19
C ARG A 378 1.77 12.68 1.26
N PRO A 379 1.04 13.55 1.97
CA PRO A 379 0.51 13.22 3.29
C PRO A 379 -0.39 11.98 3.25
N SER A 380 -0.03 10.99 4.01
CA SER A 380 -0.81 9.75 4.15
C SER A 380 -0.61 9.19 5.56
N PRO A 381 -1.62 8.54 6.14
CA PRO A 381 -1.47 7.93 7.46
C PRO A 381 -0.59 6.68 7.48
N ASN A 382 -0.34 6.06 6.32
CA ASN A 382 0.37 4.79 6.24
C ASN A 382 1.07 4.51 4.90
N ALA A 383 0.83 5.28 3.85
CA ALA A 383 1.41 5.06 2.54
C ALA A 383 2.47 6.12 2.21
N ARG A 384 3.61 5.66 1.69
CA ARG A 384 4.70 6.51 1.21
C ARG A 384 4.58 6.65 -0.31
N ILE A 385 4.04 7.79 -0.74
CA ILE A 385 3.70 8.04 -2.14
C ILE A 385 4.45 9.28 -2.61
N PRO A 386 5.41 9.16 -3.53
CA PRO A 386 6.09 10.30 -4.11
C PRO A 386 5.12 11.24 -4.82
N SER A 387 5.34 12.55 -4.67
CA SER A 387 4.66 13.61 -5.42
C SER A 387 5.64 14.13 -6.46
N PHE A 388 5.27 13.98 -7.72
CA PHE A 388 6.06 14.47 -8.85
C PHE A 388 5.55 15.83 -9.36
N GLN A 389 4.63 16.45 -8.62
CA GLN A 389 4.11 17.78 -8.94
C GLN A 389 5.18 18.82 -8.64
N ALA A 390 5.47 19.67 -9.63
CA ALA A 390 6.41 20.78 -9.54
C ALA A 390 5.94 21.89 -8.57
#